data_eb743848dbd2d96b7354821b6d866a00
#
_entry.id   eb743848dbd2d96b7354821b6d866a00
#
_cell.length_a   1.000
_cell.length_b   1.000
_cell.length_c   1.000
_cell.angle_alpha   90.00
_cell.angle_beta   90.00
_cell.angle_gamma   90.00
#
_symmetry.space_group_name_H-M   'P 1'
#
loop_
_entity.id
_entity.type
_entity.pdbx_description
1 polymer ?
#
loop_
_entity_poly.entity_id
_entity_poly.type
_entity_poly.pdbx_seq_one_letter_code
_entity_poly.pdbx_strand_id
1 'polypeptide(L)'
;SLVGSEMCIRDRISVEPRNKRGKTAKKVKDVKKIAISFTIVKNITAKTGERTLYIRIAKPDNDILTKNASNTFPYENRNLVYSIKKYIEYTGEEQNVTVYWDVEEYLPAGTYHVYIFADGTMIGQQAFSMK
;
A
#
# COMPACT_ATOMS: atom_id res chain seq x y z
N SER A 1 25.83 -9.54 3.97
CA SER A 1 24.93 -8.57 3.95
C SER A 1 23.57 -9.00 4.04
N LEU A 2 22.86 -8.29 4.69
CA LEU A 2 21.54 -8.53 4.71
C LEU A 2 20.93 -8.14 3.46
N VAL A 3 20.16 -9.00 2.97
CA VAL A 3 19.41 -8.75 1.83
C VAL A 3 18.07 -8.31 2.24
N GLY A 4 17.47 -7.43 1.52
CA GLY A 4 16.17 -6.95 1.79
C GLY A 4 16.20 -5.68 2.58
N SER A 5 15.04 -5.22 2.96
CA SER A 5 14.87 -3.94 3.62
C SER A 5 15.10 -4.09 5.10
N GLU A 6 15.69 -3.06 5.70
CA GLU A 6 15.74 -2.94 7.14
C GLU A 6 14.34 -2.72 7.70
N MET A 7 13.43 -2.20 6.89
CA MET A 7 12.08 -1.90 7.29
C MET A 7 11.21 -3.13 7.15
N CYS A 8 10.60 -3.54 8.26
CA CYS A 8 9.66 -4.66 8.26
C CYS A 8 8.33 -4.19 8.81
N ILE A 9 7.26 -4.80 8.37
CA ILE A 9 5.93 -4.49 8.89
C ILE A 9 5.38 -5.70 9.63
N ARG A 10 4.41 -5.46 10.51
CA ARG A 10 3.72 -6.54 11.18
C ARG A 10 2.93 -7.34 10.18
N ASP A 11 2.60 -8.58 10.55
CA ASP A 11 1.99 -9.55 9.65
C ASP A 11 0.77 -9.06 8.93
N ARG A 12 -0.01 -8.18 9.56
CA ARG A 12 -1.30 -7.82 9.02
C ARG A 12 -1.33 -6.38 8.50
N ILE A 13 -1.81 -6.23 7.29
CA ILE A 13 -2.14 -4.93 6.71
C ILE A 13 -3.65 -4.80 6.80
N SER A 14 -4.13 -3.70 7.37
CA SER A 14 -5.56 -3.45 7.46
C SER A 14 -5.99 -2.73 6.18
N VAL A 15 -6.98 -3.26 5.49
CA VAL A 15 -7.55 -2.63 4.31
C VAL A 15 -9.03 -2.43 4.56
N GLU A 16 -9.47 -1.18 4.56
CA GLU A 16 -10.86 -0.86 4.84
C GLU A 16 -11.45 -0.02 3.73
N PRO A 17 -12.30 -0.61 2.88
CA PRO A 17 -13.07 0.18 1.94
C PRO A 17 -14.11 1.00 2.69
N ARG A 18 -14.23 2.28 2.34
CA ARG A 18 -15.12 3.21 3.04
C ARG A 18 -16.07 3.90 2.07
N ASN A 19 -17.27 4.19 2.55
CA ASN A 19 -18.25 4.93 1.76
C ASN A 19 -17.96 6.43 1.87
N LYS A 20 -18.82 7.26 1.27
CA LYS A 20 -18.60 8.70 1.26
C LYS A 20 -18.73 9.33 2.65
N ARG A 21 -19.31 8.62 3.62
CA ARG A 21 -19.38 9.09 5.00
C ARG A 21 -18.19 8.66 5.83
N GLY A 22 -17.25 7.92 5.23
CA GLY A 22 -16.07 7.44 5.93
C GLY A 22 -16.29 6.15 6.71
N LYS A 23 -17.43 5.48 6.51
CA LYS A 23 -17.71 4.22 7.18
C LYS A 23 -17.41 3.05 6.29
N THR A 24 -17.13 1.89 6.89
CA THR A 24 -16.82 0.68 6.14
C THR A 24 -17.93 0.35 5.17
N ALA A 25 -17.57 0.07 3.93
CA ALA A 25 -18.49 -0.32 2.89
C ALA A 25 -18.10 -1.70 2.37
N LYS A 26 -19.11 -2.55 2.14
CA LYS A 26 -18.85 -3.92 1.65
C LYS A 26 -19.09 -4.06 0.17
N LYS A 27 -19.90 -3.19 -0.41
CA LYS A 27 -20.24 -3.26 -1.83
C LYS A 27 -19.43 -2.24 -2.60
N VAL A 28 -18.84 -2.69 -3.70
CA VAL A 28 -17.99 -1.81 -4.52
C VAL A 28 -18.69 -0.53 -4.94
N LYS A 29 -19.98 -0.60 -5.20
CA LYS A 29 -20.72 0.58 -5.65
C LYS A 29 -20.74 1.70 -4.61
N ASP A 30 -20.57 1.35 -3.33
CA ASP A 30 -20.61 2.32 -2.24
C ASP A 30 -19.22 2.81 -1.84
N VAL A 31 -18.17 2.18 -2.35
CA VAL A 31 -16.80 2.51 -1.92
C VAL A 31 -16.34 3.78 -2.60
N LYS A 32 -15.92 4.75 -1.80
CA LYS A 32 -15.37 6.02 -2.29
C LYS A 32 -13.91 6.21 -1.89
N LYS A 33 -13.45 5.45 -0.92
CA LYS A 33 -12.08 5.55 -0.44
C LYS A 33 -11.64 4.19 0.09
N ILE A 34 -10.38 3.84 -0.11
CA ILE A 34 -9.81 2.63 0.47
C ILE A 34 -8.71 3.08 1.43
N ALA A 35 -8.87 2.73 2.71
CA ALA A 35 -7.90 3.07 3.74
C ALA A 35 -7.00 1.85 3.98
N ILE A 36 -5.69 2.06 3.90
CA ILE A 36 -4.71 1.01 4.07
C ILE A 36 -3.80 1.40 5.22
N SER A 37 -3.74 0.58 6.26
CA SER A 37 -2.94 0.87 7.44
C SER A 37 -2.05 -0.31 7.78
N PHE A 38 -0.85 -0.02 8.24
CA PHE A 38 0.08 -1.05 8.66
C PHE A 38 1.04 -0.47 9.68
N THR A 39 1.75 -1.33 10.38
CA THR A 39 2.68 -0.92 11.44
C THR A 39 4.08 -1.37 11.06
N ILE A 40 5.00 -0.42 11.04
CA ILE A 40 6.41 -0.70 10.84
C ILE A 40 6.97 -1.10 12.20
N VAL A 41 7.66 -2.24 12.27
CA VAL A 41 8.19 -2.72 13.55
C VAL A 41 9.47 -1.98 13.92
N LYS A 42 9.75 -1.97 15.20
CA LYS A 42 10.95 -1.35 15.72
C LYS A 42 12.20 -2.06 15.21
N ASN A 43 13.20 -1.30 14.80
CA ASN A 43 14.51 -1.84 14.42
C ASN A 43 15.56 -0.80 14.81
N ILE A 44 16.20 -1.00 15.97
CA ILE A 44 17.12 -0.01 16.52
C ILE A 44 18.43 0.07 15.75
N THR A 45 18.73 -0.91 14.91
CA THR A 45 19.97 -0.89 14.12
C THR A 45 19.76 -0.34 12.73
N ALA A 46 18.53 -0.01 12.35
CA ALA A 46 18.25 0.48 11.01
C ALA A 46 18.70 1.93 10.87
N LYS A 47 19.06 2.29 9.65
CA LYS A 47 19.35 3.68 9.32
C LYS A 47 18.08 4.49 9.33
N THR A 48 18.11 5.60 10.07
CA THR A 48 16.94 6.49 10.10
C THR A 48 17.01 7.50 8.97
N GLY A 49 15.92 8.17 8.71
CA GLY A 49 15.83 9.20 7.69
C GLY A 49 14.59 9.08 6.85
N GLU A 50 14.49 9.93 5.84
CA GLU A 50 13.34 9.93 4.96
C GLU A 50 13.32 8.69 4.09
N ARG A 51 12.18 8.06 3.98
CA ARG A 51 11.99 6.89 3.12
C ARG A 51 10.71 7.08 2.32
N THR A 52 10.69 6.48 1.15
CA THR A 52 9.52 6.52 0.30
C THR A 52 8.90 5.14 0.24
N LEU A 53 7.61 5.07 0.51
CA LEU A 53 6.85 3.83 0.39
C LEU A 53 6.02 3.90 -0.88
N TYR A 54 5.95 2.79 -1.58
CA TYR A 54 5.10 2.65 -2.75
C TYR A 54 4.08 1.56 -2.49
N ILE A 55 2.82 1.86 -2.75
CA ILE A 55 1.75 0.90 -2.55
C ILE A 55 1.08 0.66 -3.90
N ARG A 56 0.93 -0.61 -4.25
CA ARG A 56 0.23 -1.03 -5.46
C ARG A 56 -1.08 -1.71 -5.06
N ILE A 57 -2.17 -1.28 -5.65
CA ILE A 57 -3.47 -1.90 -5.43
C ILE A 57 -3.86 -2.56 -6.75
N ALA A 58 -3.89 -3.90 -6.74
CA ALA A 58 -4.24 -4.67 -7.93
C ALA A 58 -5.71 -5.03 -7.92
N LYS A 59 -6.39 -4.76 -9.00
CA LYS A 59 -7.80 -5.15 -9.19
C LYS A 59 -7.88 -6.66 -9.45
N PRO A 60 -9.08 -7.24 -9.46
CA PRO A 60 -9.21 -8.67 -9.72
C PRO A 60 -8.61 -9.14 -11.05
N ASP A 61 -8.51 -8.26 -12.05
CA ASP A 61 -7.89 -8.58 -13.34
C ASP A 61 -6.37 -8.34 -13.33
N ASN A 62 -5.79 -8.01 -12.16
CA ASN A 62 -4.38 -7.73 -11.96
C ASN A 62 -3.90 -6.37 -12.49
N ASP A 63 -4.79 -5.55 -13.02
CA ASP A 63 -4.42 -4.18 -13.37
C ASP A 63 -4.25 -3.37 -12.10
N ILE A 64 -3.29 -2.45 -12.11
CA ILE A 64 -3.00 -1.63 -10.96
C ILE A 64 -3.79 -0.33 -11.01
N LEU A 65 -4.43 0.00 -9.89
CA LEU A 65 -5.09 1.31 -9.78
C LEU A 65 -4.00 2.38 -9.77
N THR A 66 -4.13 3.37 -10.65
CA THR A 66 -3.18 4.46 -10.70
C THR A 66 -3.86 5.73 -11.23
N LYS A 67 -3.38 6.87 -10.78
CA LYS A 67 -3.86 8.16 -11.27
C LYS A 67 -3.20 8.52 -12.58
N ASN A 68 -2.02 7.95 -12.87
CA ASN A 68 -1.29 8.24 -14.09
C ASN A 68 -0.34 7.08 -14.38
N ALA A 69 -0.36 6.60 -15.62
CA ALA A 69 0.49 5.47 -16.01
C ALA A 69 1.98 5.76 -15.88
N SER A 70 2.37 7.03 -15.80
CA SER A 70 3.76 7.39 -15.60
C SER A 70 4.20 7.36 -14.13
N ASN A 71 3.27 7.10 -13.21
CA ASN A 71 3.61 6.96 -11.79
C ASN A 71 4.26 5.61 -11.58
N THR A 72 5.58 5.58 -11.65
CA THR A 72 6.34 4.33 -11.55
C THR A 72 7.47 4.45 -10.56
N PHE A 73 7.99 3.31 -10.13
CA PHE A 73 9.17 3.24 -9.27
C PHE A 73 10.03 2.06 -9.72
N PRO A 74 11.35 2.14 -9.52
CA PRO A 74 12.23 1.06 -9.95
C PRO A 74 12.13 -0.13 -9.00
N TYR A 75 12.07 -1.33 -9.58
CA TYR A 75 12.04 -2.57 -8.80
C TYR A 75 12.64 -3.68 -9.66
N GLU A 76 13.74 -4.27 -9.19
CA GLU A 76 14.38 -5.41 -9.87
C GLU A 76 14.58 -5.18 -11.37
N ASN A 77 15.27 -4.09 -11.71
CA ASN A 77 15.64 -3.76 -13.10
C ASN A 77 14.45 -3.43 -14.01
N ARG A 78 13.33 -3.07 -13.44
CA ARG A 78 12.17 -2.61 -14.23
C ARG A 78 11.44 -1.53 -13.46
N ASN A 79 10.48 -0.92 -14.11
CA ASN A 79 9.67 0.12 -13.49
C ASN A 79 8.26 -0.41 -13.29
N LEU A 80 7.78 -0.35 -12.05
CA LEU A 80 6.43 -0.78 -11.72
C LEU A 80 5.54 0.43 -11.48
N VAL A 81 4.28 0.34 -11.90
CA VAL A 81 3.30 1.38 -11.66
C VAL A 81 2.86 1.33 -10.20
N TYR A 82 2.73 2.47 -9.55
CA TYR A 82 2.21 2.52 -8.19
C TYR A 82 0.86 3.19 -8.12
N SER A 83 0.10 2.83 -7.08
CA SER A 83 -1.17 3.48 -6.75
C SER A 83 -0.92 4.68 -5.86
N ILE A 84 -0.14 4.49 -4.81
CA ILE A 84 0.10 5.50 -3.78
C ILE A 84 1.59 5.59 -3.50
N LYS A 85 2.07 6.81 -3.37
CA LYS A 85 3.44 7.11 -2.96
C LYS A 85 3.36 7.85 -1.64
N LYS A 86 4.08 7.39 -0.63
CA LYS A 86 4.02 7.97 0.70
C LYS A 86 5.42 8.23 1.22
N TYR A 87 5.71 9.46 1.61
CA TYR A 87 6.97 9.81 2.26
C TYR A 87 6.79 9.67 3.76
N ILE A 88 7.75 9.02 4.42
CA ILE A 88 7.74 8.93 5.87
C ILE A 88 9.11 9.28 6.41
N GLU A 89 9.14 9.69 7.68
CA GLU A 89 10.39 9.83 8.40
C GLU A 89 10.58 8.53 9.17
N TYR A 90 11.53 7.71 8.74
CA TYR A 90 11.77 6.42 9.38
C TYR A 90 12.67 6.62 10.60
N THR A 91 12.14 6.30 11.78
CA THR A 91 12.81 6.60 13.05
C THR A 91 13.46 5.39 13.67
N GLY A 92 13.23 4.20 13.16
CA GLY A 92 13.68 2.98 13.79
C GLY A 92 12.78 2.51 14.92
N GLU A 93 11.85 3.36 15.37
CA GLU A 93 10.85 2.97 16.35
C GLU A 93 9.62 2.42 15.66
N GLU A 94 8.71 1.88 16.43
CA GLU A 94 7.45 1.41 15.88
C GLU A 94 6.66 2.60 15.32
N GLN A 95 6.15 2.46 14.10
CA GLN A 95 5.40 3.53 13.44
C GLN A 95 4.15 2.97 12.77
N ASN A 96 3.04 3.66 12.94
CA ASN A 96 1.80 3.34 12.23
C ASN A 96 1.72 4.22 11.00
N VAL A 97 1.39 3.61 9.87
CA VAL A 97 1.26 4.33 8.60
C VAL A 97 -0.13 4.07 8.05
N THR A 98 -0.80 5.12 7.61
CA THR A 98 -2.09 5.00 6.95
C THR A 98 -2.03 5.77 5.65
N VAL A 99 -2.49 5.15 4.59
CA VAL A 99 -2.60 5.79 3.29
C VAL A 99 -4.01 5.57 2.75
N TYR A 100 -4.41 6.41 1.80
CA TYR A 100 -5.76 6.38 1.27
C TYR A 100 -5.72 6.39 -0.24
N TRP A 101 -6.62 5.62 -0.83
CA TRP A 101 -6.88 5.67 -2.27
C TRP A 101 -8.28 6.24 -2.47
N ASP A 102 -8.38 7.36 -3.17
CA ASP A 102 -9.68 7.94 -3.52
C ASP A 102 -10.19 7.27 -4.78
N VAL A 103 -11.39 6.73 -4.71
CA VAL A 103 -11.98 6.00 -5.81
C VAL A 103 -12.61 6.98 -6.78
N GLU A 104 -12.07 7.01 -8.01
CA GLU A 104 -12.56 7.90 -9.06
C GLU A 104 -12.95 7.13 -10.31
N GLU A 105 -12.94 5.82 -10.24
CA GLU A 105 -13.29 4.99 -11.38
C GLU A 105 -14.18 3.84 -10.92
N TYR A 106 -14.80 3.18 -11.88
CA TYR A 106 -15.59 2.00 -11.57
C TYR A 106 -14.68 0.88 -11.07
N LEU A 107 -15.04 0.28 -9.96
CA LEU A 107 -14.30 -0.86 -9.42
C LEU A 107 -15.14 -2.11 -9.55
N PRO A 108 -14.60 -3.18 -10.16
CA PRO A 108 -15.34 -4.44 -10.22
C PRO A 108 -15.35 -5.13 -8.86
N ALA A 109 -16.34 -5.96 -8.63
CA ALA A 109 -16.37 -6.83 -7.46
C ALA A 109 -15.32 -7.92 -7.64
N GLY A 110 -14.78 -8.43 -6.54
CA GLY A 110 -13.82 -9.51 -6.57
C GLY A 110 -12.72 -9.32 -5.56
N THR A 111 -11.65 -10.07 -5.73
CA THR A 111 -10.51 -10.05 -4.82
C THR A 111 -9.45 -9.10 -5.34
N TYR A 112 -9.04 -8.19 -4.47
CA TYR A 112 -8.00 -7.20 -4.71
C TYR A 112 -6.78 -7.56 -3.90
N HIS A 113 -5.62 -7.04 -4.32
CA HIS A 113 -4.38 -7.26 -3.59
C HIS A 113 -3.67 -5.93 -3.36
N VAL A 114 -3.14 -5.76 -2.18
CA VAL A 114 -2.31 -4.60 -1.83
C VAL A 114 -0.89 -5.08 -1.66
N TYR A 115 0.06 -4.41 -2.28
CA TYR A 115 1.48 -4.69 -2.15
C TYR A 115 2.18 -3.44 -1.68
N ILE A 116 3.07 -3.57 -0.69
CA ILE A 116 3.81 -2.45 -0.13
C ILE A 116 5.30 -2.64 -0.38
N PHE A 117 5.95 -1.60 -0.87
CA PHE A 117 7.37 -1.63 -1.23
C PHE A 117 8.12 -0.52 -0.52
N ALA A 118 9.33 -0.84 -0.07
CA ALA A 118 10.25 0.12 0.52
C ALA A 118 11.67 -0.33 0.21
N ASP A 119 12.55 0.61 -0.11
CA ASP A 119 13.97 0.34 -0.33
C ASP A 119 14.21 -0.76 -1.36
N GLY A 120 13.41 -0.78 -2.42
CA GLY A 120 13.58 -1.76 -3.49
C GLY A 120 13.11 -3.17 -3.15
N THR A 121 12.36 -3.33 -2.08
CA THR A 121 11.90 -4.62 -1.58
C THR A 121 10.41 -4.58 -1.30
N MET A 122 9.72 -5.66 -1.59
CA MET A 122 8.31 -5.79 -1.18
C MET A 122 8.29 -6.18 0.29
N ILE A 123 7.71 -5.32 1.13
CA ILE A 123 7.70 -5.52 2.57
C ILE A 123 6.37 -6.04 3.10
N GLY A 124 5.34 -6.09 2.27
CA GLY A 124 4.06 -6.65 2.71
C GLY A 124 3.08 -6.80 1.58
N GLN A 125 2.09 -7.66 1.81
CA GLN A 125 0.99 -7.86 0.88
C GLN A 125 -0.23 -8.35 1.64
N GLN A 126 -1.40 -8.02 1.10
CA GLN A 126 -2.66 -8.41 1.73
C GLN A 126 -3.75 -8.45 0.67
N ALA A 127 -4.55 -9.52 0.71
CA ALA A 127 -5.71 -9.62 -0.16
C ALA A 127 -6.95 -9.09 0.57
N PHE A 128 -7.88 -8.52 -0.17
CA PHE A 128 -9.18 -8.15 0.38
C PHE A 128 -10.22 -8.25 -0.74
N SER A 129 -11.45 -8.53 -0.35
CA SER A 129 -12.52 -8.73 -1.33
C SER A 129 -13.60 -7.70 -1.17
N MET A 130 -14.20 -7.32 -2.28
CA MET A 130 -15.36 -6.44 -2.29
C MET A 130 -16.46 -7.08 -3.13
N LYS A 131 -17.68 -6.91 -2.68
CA LYS A 131 -18.85 -7.47 -3.37
C LYS A 131 -19.48 -6.52 -4.36
#